data_bc1f98f8b1e5e320152726dbf5587b74
#
_entry.id   bc1f98f8b1e5e320152726dbf5587b74
#
_cell.length_a   1.000
_cell.length_b   1.000
_cell.length_c   1.000
_cell.angle_alpha   90.00
_cell.angle_beta   90.00
_cell.angle_gamma   90.00
#
_symmetry.space_group_name_H-M   'P 1'
#
loop_
_entity.id
_entity.type
_entity.pdbx_description
1 polymer ?
#
loop_
_entity_poly.entity_id
_entity_poly.type
_entity_poly.pdbx_seq_one_letter_code
_entity_poly.pdbx_strand_id
1 'polypeptide(L)'
;MSGEPKAFRIRLMDATDLDRGFLDALRALKPIELTEQQAIDVYRHRLKARVRTYVAVMDDRIAGTAAVFIEPKFIHSGGVVGHIEDVAVHPDFQKHGIGRALVAHLLEVCREFQCYKVILDCAEAVIPFYEKLGFHRWERAMRIDL
;
A
#
# COMPACT_ATOMS: atom_id res chain seq x y z
N MET A 1 -19.34 -23.30 -9.72
CA MET A 1 -18.86 -22.49 -10.86
C MET A 1 -17.63 -21.72 -10.41
N SER A 2 -16.50 -22.13 -10.88
CA SER A 2 -15.26 -21.36 -10.73
C SER A 2 -15.34 -20.19 -11.71
N GLY A 3 -15.74 -19.02 -11.26
CA GLY A 3 -15.59 -17.81 -12.04
C GLY A 3 -14.10 -17.62 -12.36
N GLU A 4 -13.76 -17.38 -13.62
CA GLU A 4 -12.40 -16.98 -13.99
C GLU A 4 -11.95 -15.84 -13.10
N PRO A 5 -10.68 -15.82 -12.64
CA PRO A 5 -10.19 -14.71 -11.84
C PRO A 5 -10.34 -13.43 -12.67
N LYS A 6 -11.17 -12.52 -12.19
CA LYS A 6 -11.33 -11.21 -12.85
C LYS A 6 -9.99 -10.49 -12.89
N ALA A 7 -9.64 -10.01 -14.06
CA ALA A 7 -8.41 -9.26 -14.26
C ALA A 7 -8.46 -7.92 -13.51
N PHE A 8 -7.36 -7.56 -12.88
CA PHE A 8 -7.13 -6.23 -12.29
C PHE A 8 -5.79 -5.68 -12.78
N ARG A 9 -5.61 -4.39 -12.68
CA ARG A 9 -4.34 -3.71 -13.00
C ARG A 9 -3.88 -2.87 -11.83
N ILE A 10 -2.56 -2.75 -11.68
CA ILE A 10 -1.93 -1.92 -10.66
C ILE A 10 -1.26 -0.73 -11.33
N ARG A 11 -1.49 0.46 -10.80
CA ARG A 11 -0.89 1.71 -11.26
C ARG A 11 -0.75 2.71 -10.12
N LEU A 12 -0.01 3.78 -10.36
CA LEU A 12 -0.01 4.93 -9.44
C LEU A 12 -1.43 5.51 -9.32
N MET A 13 -1.76 5.92 -8.10
CA MET A 13 -2.99 6.64 -7.81
C MET A 13 -2.99 8.00 -8.52
N ASP A 14 -4.15 8.40 -9.01
CA ASP A 14 -4.44 9.77 -9.42
C ASP A 14 -5.63 10.33 -8.62
N ALA A 15 -5.86 11.65 -8.72
CA ALA A 15 -6.89 12.31 -7.94
C ALA A 15 -8.31 11.77 -8.21
N THR A 16 -8.58 11.28 -9.43
CA THR A 16 -9.91 10.75 -9.80
C THR A 16 -10.23 9.43 -9.09
N ASP A 17 -9.25 8.75 -8.54
CA ASP A 17 -9.45 7.51 -7.80
C ASP A 17 -10.22 7.74 -6.49
N LEU A 18 -10.21 8.97 -5.97
CA LEU A 18 -11.04 9.35 -4.83
C LEU A 18 -12.53 9.17 -5.13
N ASP A 19 -12.94 9.38 -6.38
CA ASP A 19 -14.33 9.20 -6.84
C ASP A 19 -14.65 7.75 -7.24
N ARG A 20 -13.66 6.85 -7.20
CA ARG A 20 -13.79 5.45 -7.61
C ARG A 20 -13.71 4.46 -6.45
N GLY A 21 -13.89 4.93 -5.22
CA GLY A 21 -13.90 4.07 -4.03
C GLY A 21 -12.55 3.90 -3.33
N PHE A 22 -11.59 4.79 -3.57
CA PHE A 22 -10.28 4.73 -2.90
C PHE A 22 -10.40 4.72 -1.36
N LEU A 23 -11.20 5.64 -0.79
CA LEU A 23 -11.39 5.67 0.66
C LEU A 23 -12.13 4.44 1.18
N ASP A 24 -13.04 3.87 0.40
CA ASP A 24 -13.75 2.64 0.79
C ASP A 24 -12.79 1.45 0.89
N ALA A 25 -11.81 1.35 0.02
CA ALA A 25 -10.76 0.35 0.13
C ALA A 25 -9.94 0.53 1.42
N LEU A 26 -9.56 1.76 1.75
CA LEU A 26 -8.82 2.06 2.99
C LEU A 26 -9.64 1.83 4.27
N ARG A 27 -10.96 1.98 4.22
CA ARG A 27 -11.84 1.70 5.37
C ARG A 27 -11.76 0.24 5.84
N ALA A 28 -11.23 -0.67 5.03
CA ALA A 28 -10.89 -2.02 5.46
C ALA A 28 -9.84 -2.05 6.58
N LEU A 29 -9.01 -1.01 6.70
CA LEU A 29 -8.00 -0.89 7.76
C LEU A 29 -8.53 -0.15 8.98
N LYS A 30 -9.12 1.02 8.77
CA LYS A 30 -9.57 1.94 9.80
C LYS A 30 -10.75 2.78 9.30
N PRO A 31 -11.67 3.22 10.19
CA PRO A 31 -12.68 4.21 9.84
C PRO A 31 -12.04 5.48 9.29
N ILE A 32 -12.68 6.05 8.28
CA ILE A 32 -12.26 7.31 7.65
C ILE A 32 -13.44 8.24 7.57
N GLU A 33 -13.29 9.43 8.12
CA GLU A 33 -14.27 10.52 8.05
C GLU A 33 -13.58 11.75 7.45
N LEU A 34 -13.58 11.83 6.13
CA LEU A 34 -13.03 12.95 5.37
C LEU A 34 -14.09 13.50 4.42
N THR A 35 -14.19 14.82 4.33
CA THR A 35 -14.89 15.46 3.22
C THR A 35 -14.09 15.25 1.93
N GLU A 36 -14.74 15.43 0.77
CA GLU A 36 -14.06 15.37 -0.53
C GLU A 36 -12.87 16.33 -0.59
N GLN A 37 -13.06 17.56 -0.11
CA GLN A 37 -11.99 18.56 -0.12
C GLN A 37 -10.82 18.14 0.77
N GLN A 38 -11.10 17.61 1.97
CA GLN A 38 -10.06 17.11 2.87
C GLN A 38 -9.29 15.94 2.23
N ALA A 39 -9.97 15.03 1.55
CA ALA A 39 -9.33 13.91 0.87
C ALA A 39 -8.39 14.39 -0.26
N ILE A 40 -8.83 15.37 -1.05
CA ILE A 40 -8.01 16.00 -2.10
C ILE A 40 -6.78 16.69 -1.47
N ASP A 41 -6.95 17.37 -0.35
CA ASP A 41 -5.85 18.05 0.33
C ASP A 41 -4.82 17.04 0.87
N VAL A 42 -5.28 15.93 1.45
CA VAL A 42 -4.39 14.82 1.87
C VAL A 42 -3.64 14.27 0.66
N TYR A 43 -4.32 14.00 -0.45
CA TYR A 43 -3.69 13.51 -1.68
C TYR A 43 -2.57 14.45 -2.15
N ARG A 44 -2.84 15.76 -2.20
CA ARG A 44 -1.83 16.77 -2.57
C ARG A 44 -0.64 16.81 -1.62
N HIS A 45 -0.89 16.73 -0.31
CA HIS A 45 0.18 16.66 0.69
C HIS A 45 1.05 15.40 0.52
N ARG A 46 0.43 14.26 0.24
CA ARG A 46 1.16 13.01 -0.02
C ARG A 46 2.07 13.12 -1.25
N LEU A 47 1.59 13.75 -2.32
CA LEU A 47 2.43 14.00 -3.49
C LEU A 47 3.66 14.85 -3.16
N LYS A 48 3.48 15.93 -2.39
CA LYS A 48 4.59 16.78 -1.93
C LYS A 48 5.57 16.03 -1.03
N ALA A 49 5.06 15.16 -0.16
CA ALA A 49 5.86 14.32 0.71
C ALA A 49 6.51 13.12 -0.04
N ARG A 50 6.26 13.00 -1.35
CA ARG A 50 6.78 11.92 -2.19
C ARG A 50 6.36 10.52 -1.71
N VAL A 51 5.21 10.41 -1.08
CA VAL A 51 4.61 9.11 -0.78
C VAL A 51 3.98 8.57 -2.06
N ARG A 52 4.43 7.41 -2.51
CA ARG A 52 3.92 6.74 -3.71
C ARG A 52 2.76 5.84 -3.31
N THR A 53 1.57 6.18 -3.75
CA THR A 53 0.37 5.37 -3.52
C THR A 53 0.01 4.64 -4.82
N TYR A 54 -0.13 3.32 -4.73
CA TYR A 54 -0.55 2.48 -5.84
C TYR A 54 -1.96 1.96 -5.59
N VAL A 55 -2.71 1.78 -6.65
CA VAL A 55 -4.07 1.24 -6.61
C VAL A 55 -4.19 0.03 -7.52
N ALA A 56 -4.99 -0.92 -7.08
CA ALA A 56 -5.46 -2.02 -7.91
C ALA A 56 -6.86 -1.67 -8.41
N VAL A 57 -7.03 -1.64 -9.72
CA VAL A 57 -8.30 -1.30 -10.36
C VAL A 57 -8.93 -2.55 -10.93
N MET A 58 -10.17 -2.83 -10.52
CA MET A 58 -11.00 -3.92 -11.02
C MET A 58 -12.41 -3.39 -11.27
N ASP A 59 -12.99 -3.67 -12.43
CA ASP A 59 -14.33 -3.20 -12.80
C ASP A 59 -14.49 -1.67 -12.61
N ASP A 60 -13.48 -0.89 -13.02
CA ASP A 60 -13.40 0.58 -12.86
C ASP A 60 -13.50 1.10 -11.42
N ARG A 61 -13.35 0.23 -10.43
CA ARG A 61 -13.35 0.57 -9.01
C ARG A 61 -11.97 0.31 -8.40
N ILE A 62 -11.65 1.05 -7.36
CA ILE A 62 -10.45 0.79 -6.56
C ILE A 62 -10.72 -0.42 -5.68
N ALA A 63 -10.12 -1.53 -6.06
CA ALA A 63 -10.24 -2.80 -5.35
C ALA A 63 -9.27 -2.94 -4.19
N GLY A 64 -8.15 -2.22 -4.25
CA GLY A 64 -7.14 -2.22 -3.20
C GLY A 64 -6.13 -1.12 -3.39
N THR A 65 -5.32 -0.89 -2.38
CA THR A 65 -4.26 0.12 -2.39
C THR A 65 -3.11 -0.29 -1.48
N ALA A 66 -1.94 0.24 -1.77
CA ALA A 66 -0.76 0.16 -0.92
C ALA A 66 0.14 1.37 -1.21
N ALA A 67 0.89 1.80 -0.22
CA ALA A 67 1.79 2.92 -0.37
C ALA A 67 3.22 2.52 -0.03
N VAL A 68 4.20 3.22 -0.62
CA VAL A 68 5.60 3.08 -0.29
C VAL A 68 6.24 4.45 -0.15
N PHE A 69 7.06 4.60 0.89
CA PHE A 69 7.93 5.73 1.09
C PHE A 69 9.37 5.28 0.87
N ILE A 70 10.12 6.00 0.06
CA ILE A 70 11.52 5.69 -0.26
C ILE A 70 12.41 6.66 0.51
N GLU A 71 13.20 6.12 1.45
CA GLU A 71 14.03 6.92 2.35
C GLU A 71 15.51 6.75 2.03
N PRO A 72 16.20 7.82 1.56
CA PRO A 72 17.66 7.81 1.48
C PRO A 72 18.26 7.90 2.89
N LYS A 73 19.27 7.10 3.16
CA LYS A 73 19.97 7.01 4.44
C LYS A 73 21.40 7.55 4.32
N PHE A 74 21.96 8.04 5.43
CA PHE A 74 23.40 8.23 5.55
C PHE A 74 24.13 6.90 5.82
N ILE A 75 23.53 6.05 6.65
CA ILE A 75 24.07 4.70 6.91
C ILE A 75 24.03 3.84 5.66
N HIS A 76 24.70 2.68 5.68
CA HIS A 76 24.89 1.81 4.51
C HIS A 76 25.43 2.56 3.28
N SER A 77 26.38 3.49 3.52
CA SER A 77 27.03 4.27 2.45
C SER A 77 26.04 5.00 1.54
N GLY A 78 25.05 5.65 2.12
CA GLY A 78 23.98 6.33 1.38
C GLY A 78 22.94 5.37 0.81
N GLY A 79 22.70 4.25 1.48
CA GLY A 79 21.72 3.27 1.07
C GLY A 79 20.28 3.80 1.12
N VAL A 80 19.37 3.09 0.48
CA VAL A 80 17.97 3.48 0.36
C VAL A 80 17.09 2.40 0.97
N VAL A 81 16.08 2.81 1.73
CA VAL A 81 15.12 1.92 2.39
C VAL A 81 13.71 2.19 1.88
N GLY A 82 12.97 1.14 1.58
CA GLY A 82 11.54 1.23 1.29
C GLY A 82 10.70 0.96 2.54
N HIS A 83 9.67 1.80 2.76
CA HIS A 83 8.69 1.63 3.83
C HIS A 83 7.33 1.38 3.19
N ILE A 84 6.76 0.19 3.39
CA ILE A 84 5.42 -0.14 2.91
C ILE A 84 4.40 0.25 3.97
N GLU A 85 3.35 0.95 3.55
CA GLU A 85 2.30 1.49 4.41
C GLU A 85 0.91 1.23 3.82
N ASP A 86 -0.08 1.11 4.71
CA ASP A 86 -1.51 1.14 4.37
C ASP A 86 -1.91 0.16 3.26
N VAL A 87 -1.51 -1.09 3.38
CA VAL A 87 -1.94 -2.16 2.46
C VAL A 87 -3.38 -2.54 2.77
N ALA A 88 -4.29 -2.32 1.85
CA ALA A 88 -5.71 -2.56 2.04
C ALA A 88 -6.36 -3.14 0.78
N VAL A 89 -7.29 -4.08 0.97
CA VAL A 89 -8.14 -4.62 -0.08
C VAL A 89 -9.59 -4.42 0.32
N HIS A 90 -10.37 -3.83 -0.59
CA HIS A 90 -11.80 -3.63 -0.37
C HIS A 90 -12.50 -4.98 -0.14
N PRO A 91 -13.42 -5.08 0.84
CA PRO A 91 -14.08 -6.36 1.16
C PRO A 91 -14.74 -7.06 -0.03
N ASP A 92 -15.32 -6.30 -0.96
CA ASP A 92 -15.96 -6.86 -2.17
C ASP A 92 -14.97 -7.52 -3.14
N PHE A 93 -13.69 -7.26 -3.00
CA PHE A 93 -12.64 -7.70 -3.92
C PHE A 93 -11.60 -8.61 -3.26
N GLN A 94 -11.85 -9.08 -2.06
CA GLN A 94 -10.98 -10.05 -1.40
C GLN A 94 -10.96 -11.38 -2.13
N LYS A 95 -9.93 -12.20 -1.88
CA LYS A 95 -9.72 -13.53 -2.49
C LYS A 95 -9.37 -13.53 -3.99
N HIS A 96 -8.97 -12.38 -4.54
CA HIS A 96 -8.46 -12.27 -5.92
C HIS A 96 -6.94 -12.14 -6.00
N GLY A 97 -6.23 -12.20 -4.87
CA GLY A 97 -4.77 -12.04 -4.84
C GLY A 97 -4.30 -10.60 -4.95
N ILE A 98 -5.17 -9.61 -4.77
CA ILE A 98 -4.88 -8.18 -4.95
C ILE A 98 -3.83 -7.69 -3.95
N GLY A 99 -3.98 -8.03 -2.67
CA GLY A 99 -3.01 -7.62 -1.63
C GLY A 99 -1.61 -8.15 -1.92
N ARG A 100 -1.50 -9.41 -2.31
CA ARG A 100 -0.24 -10.02 -2.71
C ARG A 100 0.37 -9.32 -3.93
N ALA A 101 -0.43 -9.05 -4.93
CA ALA A 101 0.03 -8.38 -6.15
C ALA A 101 0.48 -6.95 -5.88
N LEU A 102 -0.23 -6.20 -5.03
CA LEU A 102 0.16 -4.86 -4.61
C LEU A 102 1.52 -4.87 -3.91
N VAL A 103 1.71 -5.74 -2.92
CA VAL A 103 3.00 -5.82 -2.20
C VAL A 103 4.12 -6.25 -3.15
N ALA A 104 3.89 -7.23 -4.02
CA ALA A 104 4.86 -7.65 -5.02
C ALA A 104 5.25 -6.48 -5.94
N HIS A 105 4.29 -5.67 -6.37
CA HIS A 105 4.54 -4.48 -7.17
C HIS A 105 5.41 -3.45 -6.42
N LEU A 106 5.10 -3.19 -5.15
CA LEU A 106 5.90 -2.28 -4.33
C LEU A 106 7.34 -2.78 -4.13
N LEU A 107 7.54 -4.09 -4.02
CA LEU A 107 8.89 -4.66 -3.96
C LEU A 107 9.68 -4.42 -5.26
N GLU A 108 9.03 -4.50 -6.43
CA GLU A 108 9.67 -4.14 -7.70
C GLU A 108 10.03 -2.66 -7.73
N VAL A 109 9.12 -1.78 -7.31
CA VAL A 109 9.41 -0.35 -7.17
C VAL A 109 10.64 -0.12 -6.27
N CYS A 110 10.72 -0.80 -5.14
CA CYS A 110 11.88 -0.70 -4.24
C CYS A 110 13.18 -1.20 -4.90
N ARG A 111 13.11 -2.24 -5.73
CA ARG A 111 14.27 -2.71 -6.50
C ARG A 111 14.73 -1.68 -7.52
N GLU A 112 13.80 -1.05 -8.22
CA GLU A 112 14.11 0.04 -9.16
C GLU A 112 14.81 1.23 -8.48
N PHE A 113 14.42 1.55 -7.24
CA PHE A 113 15.08 2.56 -6.41
C PHE A 113 16.35 2.05 -5.72
N GLN A 114 16.77 0.81 -5.97
CA GLN A 114 17.96 0.20 -5.37
C GLN A 114 17.90 0.16 -3.83
N CYS A 115 16.72 -0.05 -3.26
CA CYS A 115 16.59 -0.24 -1.82
C CYS A 115 17.37 -1.48 -1.37
N TYR A 116 18.15 -1.35 -0.30
CA TYR A 116 18.85 -2.50 0.27
C TYR A 116 17.96 -3.33 1.22
N LYS A 117 16.86 -2.75 1.67
CA LYS A 117 15.82 -3.44 2.43
C LYS A 117 14.46 -2.75 2.26
N VAL A 118 13.41 -3.49 2.53
CA VAL A 118 12.04 -3.00 2.63
C VAL A 118 11.48 -3.41 3.98
N ILE A 119 10.90 -2.47 4.70
CA ILE A 119 10.32 -2.72 6.02
C ILE A 119 8.85 -2.32 6.05
N LEU A 120 8.11 -2.97 6.93
CA LEU A 120 6.73 -2.65 7.28
C LEU A 120 6.44 -3.12 8.70
N ASP A 121 5.42 -2.58 9.31
CA ASP A 121 4.82 -3.13 10.52
C ASP A 121 3.42 -3.67 10.19
N CYS A 122 3.02 -4.70 10.90
CA CYS A 122 1.74 -5.35 10.69
C CYS A 122 1.22 -6.00 11.98
N ALA A 123 -0.09 -6.25 12.02
CA ALA A 123 -0.68 -7.01 13.10
C ALA A 123 -0.18 -8.47 13.08
N GLU A 124 -0.07 -9.08 14.25
CA GLU A 124 0.39 -10.46 14.42
C GLU A 124 -0.35 -11.44 13.50
N ALA A 125 -1.67 -11.26 13.35
CA ALA A 125 -2.52 -12.16 12.55
C ALA A 125 -2.18 -12.19 11.06
N VAL A 126 -1.55 -11.15 10.51
CA VAL A 126 -1.21 -11.05 9.09
C VAL A 126 0.27 -11.30 8.80
N ILE A 127 1.08 -11.60 9.80
CA ILE A 127 2.48 -11.99 9.60
C ILE A 127 2.62 -13.14 8.60
N PRO A 128 1.82 -14.21 8.67
CA PRO A 128 1.94 -15.30 7.70
C PRO A 128 1.74 -14.87 6.23
N PHE A 129 0.91 -13.85 6.01
CA PHE A 129 0.72 -13.27 4.67
C PHE A 129 2.03 -12.67 4.14
N TYR A 130 2.73 -11.89 4.98
CA TYR A 130 3.99 -11.27 4.58
C TYR A 130 5.16 -12.26 4.51
N GLU A 131 5.19 -13.26 5.40
CA GLU A 131 6.20 -14.32 5.35
C GLU A 131 6.15 -15.09 4.01
N LYS A 132 4.96 -15.35 3.47
CA LYS A 132 4.79 -15.96 2.13
C LYS A 132 5.34 -15.11 0.99
N LEU A 133 5.51 -13.80 1.21
CA LEU A 133 6.08 -12.86 0.26
C LEU A 133 7.60 -12.67 0.44
N GLY A 134 8.20 -13.39 1.39
CA GLY A 134 9.63 -13.35 1.65
C GLY A 134 10.06 -12.43 2.78
N PHE A 135 9.11 -11.79 3.47
CA PHE A 135 9.43 -11.02 4.66
C PHE A 135 9.73 -11.95 5.83
N HIS A 136 10.51 -11.47 6.77
CA HIS A 136 10.76 -12.14 8.04
C HIS A 136 10.62 -11.16 9.19
N ARG A 137 10.36 -11.66 10.37
CA ARG A 137 10.28 -10.83 11.58
C ARG A 137 11.62 -10.15 11.81
N TRP A 138 11.57 -8.87 12.10
CA TRP A 138 12.74 -8.04 12.32
C TRP A 138 12.39 -6.91 13.27
N GLU A 139 13.21 -6.66 14.29
CA GLU A 139 13.02 -5.63 15.30
C GLU A 139 11.58 -5.55 15.86
N ARG A 140 11.28 -4.54 16.62
CA ARG A 140 9.95 -4.31 17.18
C ARG A 140 9.51 -2.87 16.93
N ALA A 141 8.28 -2.72 16.43
CA ALA A 141 7.63 -1.43 16.35
C ALA A 141 7.30 -0.93 17.77
N MET A 142 7.47 0.37 17.98
CA MET A 142 7.05 1.07 19.20
C MET A 142 6.20 2.25 18.81
N ARG A 143 5.23 2.61 19.66
CA ARG A 143 4.26 3.67 19.38
C ARG A 143 4.06 4.55 20.61
N ILE A 144 3.90 5.83 20.39
CA ILE A 144 3.38 6.80 21.36
C ILE A 144 2.26 7.60 20.68
N ASP A 145 1.16 7.77 21.34
CA ASP A 145 0.06 8.62 20.86
C ASP A 145 0.25 10.03 21.39
N LEU A 146 0.08 11.04 20.53
CA LEU A 146 0.30 12.46 20.82
C LEU A 146 -1.01 13.23 20.93
#